data_af5f7edc9bf01d22afc5830536a3538a
#
_entry.id   af5f7edc9bf01d22afc5830536a3538a
#
_cell.length_a   1.000
_cell.length_b   1.000
_cell.length_c   1.000
_cell.angle_alpha   90.00
_cell.angle_beta   90.00
_cell.angle_gamma   90.00
#
_symmetry.space_group_name_H-M   'P 1'
#
loop_
_entity.id
_entity.type
_entity.pdbx_description
1 polymer ?
#
loop_
_entity_poly.entity_id
_entity_poly.type
_entity_poly.pdbx_seq_one_letter_code
_entity_poly.pdbx_strand_id
1 'polypeptide(L)'
;MAGDSDLLKIIVETLVDTGSELVDEASAGVSSGDLKRVAAAAHSLKGSVLFLGIQAVRKPAMGLEANADLGNPDALPDLIRELQSDYKAIEQQLKMFLQSATPAE
;
A
#
# COMPACT_ATOMS: atom_id res chain seq x y z
N MET A 1 28.52 -3.91 2.61
CA MET A 1 28.43 -5.03 1.65
C MET A 1 27.50 -4.67 0.50
N ALA A 2 27.98 -4.78 -0.69
CA ALA A 2 27.19 -4.44 -1.90
C ALA A 2 25.96 -5.33 -2.01
N GLY A 3 26.09 -6.62 -1.71
CA GLY A 3 24.99 -7.55 -1.80
C GLY A 3 23.80 -7.21 -0.88
N ASP A 4 24.09 -6.68 0.31
CA ASP A 4 23.03 -6.30 1.25
C ASP A 4 22.23 -5.10 0.74
N SER A 5 22.91 -4.13 0.12
CA SER A 5 22.25 -2.97 -0.45
C SER A 5 21.38 -3.36 -1.65
N ASP A 6 21.87 -4.27 -2.48
CA ASP A 6 21.13 -4.75 -3.64
C ASP A 6 19.89 -5.52 -3.21
N LEU A 7 20.01 -6.34 -2.17
CA LEU A 7 18.88 -7.10 -1.65
C LEU A 7 17.81 -6.17 -1.09
N LEU A 8 18.21 -5.17 -0.31
CA LEU A 8 17.29 -4.20 0.26
C LEU A 8 16.55 -3.46 -0.85
N LYS A 9 17.27 -3.05 -1.88
CA LYS A 9 16.66 -2.36 -3.03
C LYS A 9 15.60 -3.22 -3.70
N ILE A 10 15.91 -4.50 -3.93
CA ILE A 10 14.96 -5.43 -4.55
C ILE A 10 13.72 -5.58 -3.67
N ILE A 11 13.89 -5.73 -2.36
CA ILE A 11 12.79 -5.87 -1.42
C ILE A 11 11.89 -4.64 -1.45
N VAL A 12 12.47 -3.45 -1.40
CA VAL A 12 11.71 -2.21 -1.41
C VAL A 12 10.98 -2.02 -2.74
N GLU A 13 11.65 -2.27 -3.86
CA GLU A 13 11.00 -2.16 -5.17
C GLU A 13 9.84 -3.13 -5.30
N THR A 14 10.01 -4.37 -4.84
CA THR A 14 8.95 -5.36 -4.87
C THR A 14 7.75 -4.93 -4.01
N LEU A 15 8.02 -4.38 -2.83
CA LEU A 15 6.95 -3.92 -1.94
C LEU A 15 6.21 -2.71 -2.52
N VAL A 16 6.94 -1.80 -3.18
CA VAL A 16 6.31 -0.65 -3.84
C VAL A 16 5.39 -1.13 -4.97
N ASP A 17 5.88 -2.04 -5.80
CA ASP A 17 5.09 -2.55 -6.93
C ASP A 17 3.88 -3.33 -6.44
N THR A 18 4.08 -4.24 -5.48
CA THR A 18 2.99 -5.04 -4.92
C THR A 18 1.97 -4.15 -4.23
N GLY A 19 2.43 -3.17 -3.45
CA GLY A 19 1.55 -2.23 -2.78
C GLY A 19 0.72 -1.41 -3.75
N SER A 20 1.34 -0.94 -4.84
CA SER A 20 0.63 -0.19 -5.87
C SER A 20 -0.48 -1.04 -6.50
N GLU A 21 -0.19 -2.31 -6.80
CA GLU A 21 -1.18 -3.23 -7.33
C GLU A 21 -2.34 -3.44 -6.34
N LEU A 22 -2.02 -3.56 -5.05
CA LEU A 22 -3.05 -3.74 -4.03
C LEU A 22 -3.93 -2.51 -3.85
N VAL A 23 -3.34 -1.31 -3.95
CA VAL A 23 -4.11 -0.07 -3.90
C VAL A 23 -5.06 0.00 -5.11
N ASP A 24 -4.56 -0.34 -6.30
CA ASP A 24 -5.38 -0.37 -7.51
C ASP A 24 -6.50 -1.40 -7.40
N GLU A 25 -6.20 -2.56 -6.84
CA GLU A 25 -7.17 -3.62 -6.63
C GLU A 25 -8.28 -3.18 -5.67
N ALA A 26 -7.91 -2.52 -4.57
CA ALA A 26 -8.89 -1.98 -3.63
C ALA A 26 -9.75 -0.91 -4.29
N SER A 27 -9.15 -0.04 -5.08
CA SER A 27 -9.86 1.02 -5.79
C SER A 27 -10.86 0.43 -6.79
N ALA A 28 -10.44 -0.59 -7.54
CA ALA A 28 -11.32 -1.28 -8.48
C ALA A 28 -12.49 -1.94 -7.76
N GLY A 29 -12.22 -2.54 -6.59
CA GLY A 29 -13.27 -3.15 -5.77
C GLY A 29 -14.30 -2.12 -5.29
N VAL A 30 -13.84 -0.95 -4.88
CA VAL A 30 -14.75 0.14 -4.47
C VAL A 30 -15.61 0.58 -5.66
N SER A 31 -15.01 0.77 -6.81
CA SER A 31 -15.73 1.23 -8.02
C SER A 31 -16.76 0.21 -8.50
N SER A 32 -16.47 -1.08 -8.36
CA SER A 32 -17.36 -2.14 -8.82
C SER A 32 -18.35 -2.62 -7.74
N GLY A 33 -18.21 -2.14 -6.53
CA GLY A 33 -19.06 -2.58 -5.41
C GLY A 33 -18.72 -3.97 -4.90
N ASP A 34 -17.53 -4.47 -5.19
CA ASP A 34 -17.07 -5.79 -4.77
C ASP A 34 -16.38 -5.70 -3.41
N LEU A 35 -17.16 -5.86 -2.35
CA LEU A 35 -16.66 -5.68 -0.99
C LEU A 35 -15.63 -6.72 -0.60
N LYS A 36 -15.76 -7.95 -1.09
CA LYS A 36 -14.78 -9.00 -0.80
C LYS A 36 -13.41 -8.66 -1.39
N ARG A 37 -13.43 -8.10 -2.59
CA ARG A 37 -12.21 -7.67 -3.26
C ARG A 37 -11.53 -6.54 -2.49
N VAL A 38 -12.32 -5.57 -2.00
CA VAL A 38 -11.81 -4.47 -1.19
C VAL A 38 -11.18 -5.02 0.10
N ALA A 39 -11.88 -5.90 0.80
CA ALA A 39 -11.41 -6.46 2.06
C ALA A 39 -10.11 -7.24 1.86
N ALA A 40 -10.03 -8.06 0.84
CA ALA A 40 -8.85 -8.88 0.57
C ALA A 40 -7.64 -8.01 0.22
N ALA A 41 -7.82 -7.01 -0.63
CA ALA A 41 -6.73 -6.11 -1.03
C ALA A 41 -6.24 -5.30 0.17
N ALA A 42 -7.17 -4.77 0.97
CA ALA A 42 -6.83 -3.97 2.15
C ALA A 42 -6.10 -4.80 3.20
N HIS A 43 -6.54 -6.05 3.40
CA HIS A 43 -5.90 -6.95 4.33
C HIS A 43 -4.45 -7.25 3.93
N SER A 44 -4.23 -7.54 2.66
CA SER A 44 -2.89 -7.82 2.14
C SER A 44 -1.99 -6.59 2.23
N LEU A 45 -2.54 -5.43 1.93
CA LEU A 45 -1.79 -4.17 2.02
C LEU A 45 -1.40 -3.87 3.46
N LYS A 46 -2.32 -4.08 4.40
CA LYS A 46 -2.05 -3.88 5.83
C LYS A 46 -0.86 -4.73 6.28
N GLY A 47 -0.84 -5.99 5.88
CA GLY A 47 0.27 -6.88 6.21
C GLY A 47 1.59 -6.41 5.62
N SER A 48 1.57 -5.97 4.37
CA SER A 48 2.78 -5.48 3.68
C SER A 48 3.37 -4.25 4.36
N VAL A 49 2.51 -3.28 4.72
CA VAL A 49 3.01 -2.04 5.33
C VAL A 49 3.47 -2.26 6.76
N LEU A 50 2.92 -3.26 7.46
CA LEU A 50 3.40 -3.63 8.78
C LEU A 50 4.84 -4.13 8.73
N PHE A 51 5.17 -4.87 7.69
CA PHE A 51 6.52 -5.37 7.48
C PHE A 51 7.53 -4.21 7.37
N LEU A 52 7.13 -3.13 6.72
CA LEU A 52 7.99 -1.95 6.57
C LEU A 52 7.90 -0.96 7.73
N GLY A 53 6.98 -1.18 8.67
CA GLY A 53 6.75 -0.25 9.76
C GLY A 53 6.09 1.05 9.34
N ILE A 54 5.42 1.07 8.19
CA ILE A 54 4.77 2.26 7.66
C ILE A 54 3.36 2.37 8.25
N GLN A 55 3.12 3.37 9.08
CA GLN A 55 1.85 3.52 9.79
C GLN A 55 0.80 4.31 9.01
N ALA A 56 1.23 5.23 8.15
CA ALA A 56 0.30 6.14 7.47
C ALA A 56 -0.70 5.40 6.58
N VAL A 57 -0.27 4.36 5.88
CA VAL A 57 -1.12 3.58 5.00
C VAL A 57 -1.95 2.55 5.77
N ARG A 58 -1.47 2.14 6.94
CA ARG A 58 -2.15 1.14 7.75
C ARG A 58 -3.55 1.59 8.17
N LYS A 59 -3.70 2.83 8.57
CA LYS A 59 -4.97 3.36 9.06
C LYS A 59 -6.09 3.29 8.01
N PRO A 60 -5.91 3.86 6.80
CA PRO A 60 -6.94 3.74 5.78
C PRO A 60 -7.15 2.30 5.31
N ALA A 61 -6.11 1.47 5.28
CA ALA A 61 -6.26 0.06 4.91
C ALA A 61 -7.13 -0.68 5.93
N MET A 62 -6.91 -0.45 7.22
CA MET A 62 -7.75 -1.04 8.27
C MET A 62 -9.19 -0.57 8.16
N GLY A 63 -9.41 0.72 7.86
CA GLY A 63 -10.75 1.26 7.66
C GLY A 63 -11.47 0.61 6.50
N LEU A 64 -10.77 0.43 5.38
CA LEU A 64 -11.34 -0.23 4.20
C LEU A 64 -11.72 -1.68 4.51
N GLU A 65 -10.84 -2.42 5.15
CA GLU A 65 -11.11 -3.81 5.50
C GLU A 65 -12.32 -3.91 6.43
N ALA A 66 -12.34 -3.09 7.48
CA ALA A 66 -13.42 -3.14 8.47
C ALA A 66 -14.76 -2.78 7.86
N ASN A 67 -14.83 -1.72 7.06
CA ASN A 67 -16.09 -1.29 6.46
C ASN A 67 -16.56 -2.25 5.38
N ALA A 68 -15.63 -2.84 4.63
CA ALA A 68 -15.99 -3.87 3.65
C ALA A 68 -16.55 -5.10 4.33
N ASP A 69 -15.94 -5.55 5.43
CA ASP A 69 -16.41 -6.70 6.18
C ASP A 69 -17.78 -6.46 6.81
N LEU A 70 -18.05 -5.22 7.25
CA LEU A 70 -19.34 -4.85 7.81
C LEU A 70 -20.42 -4.64 6.75
N GLY A 71 -20.06 -4.65 5.48
CA GLY A 71 -21.02 -4.39 4.41
C GLY A 71 -21.45 -2.93 4.34
N ASN A 72 -20.54 -2.01 4.69
CA ASN A 72 -20.82 -0.58 4.69
C ASN A 72 -20.07 0.12 3.55
N PRO A 73 -20.66 0.20 2.34
CA PRO A 73 -19.96 0.78 1.19
C PRO A 73 -19.84 2.29 1.24
N ASP A 74 -20.62 2.97 2.06
CA ASP A 74 -20.69 4.43 2.03
C ASP A 74 -19.38 5.09 2.45
N ALA A 75 -18.61 4.45 3.32
CA ALA A 75 -17.34 4.98 3.81
C ALA A 75 -16.17 4.70 2.86
N LEU A 76 -16.33 3.77 1.92
CA LEU A 76 -15.21 3.29 1.11
C LEU A 76 -14.63 4.33 0.15
N PRO A 77 -15.42 5.17 -0.53
CA PRO A 77 -14.83 6.16 -1.45
C PRO A 77 -13.87 7.13 -0.77
N ASP A 78 -14.21 7.60 0.43
CA ASP A 78 -13.33 8.50 1.16
C ASP A 78 -12.07 7.80 1.63
N LEU A 79 -12.22 6.56 2.13
CA LEU A 79 -11.09 5.77 2.60
C LEU A 79 -10.14 5.41 1.47
N ILE A 80 -10.67 5.11 0.27
CA ILE A 80 -9.81 4.78 -0.85
C ILE A 80 -9.03 6.02 -1.32
N ARG A 81 -9.65 7.19 -1.28
CA ARG A 81 -8.94 8.43 -1.62
C ARG A 81 -7.82 8.70 -0.62
N GLU A 82 -8.09 8.50 0.66
CA GLU A 82 -7.07 8.66 1.70
C GLU A 82 -5.92 7.67 1.49
N LEU A 83 -6.25 6.41 1.21
CA LEU A 83 -5.25 5.38 0.95
C LEU A 83 -4.39 5.74 -0.26
N GLN A 84 -5.01 6.15 -1.35
CA GLN A 84 -4.28 6.52 -2.57
C GLN A 84 -3.33 7.68 -2.32
N SER A 85 -3.78 8.68 -1.60
CA SER A 85 -2.97 9.86 -1.28
C SER A 85 -1.80 9.49 -0.38
N ASP A 86 -2.06 8.75 0.68
CA ASP A 86 -1.02 8.35 1.63
C ASP A 86 -0.02 7.41 0.98
N TYR A 87 -0.50 6.47 0.17
CA TYR A 87 0.38 5.53 -0.50
C TYR A 87 1.29 6.24 -1.51
N LYS A 88 0.75 7.19 -2.25
CA LYS A 88 1.54 7.96 -3.22
C LYS A 88 2.69 8.71 -2.53
N ALA A 89 2.43 9.31 -1.38
CA ALA A 89 3.44 10.02 -0.63
C ALA A 89 4.54 9.05 -0.16
N ILE A 90 4.15 7.88 0.32
CA ILE A 90 5.10 6.85 0.77
C ILE A 90 5.90 6.32 -0.40
N GLU A 91 5.25 6.09 -1.53
CA GLU A 91 5.92 5.61 -2.74
C GLU A 91 7.02 6.58 -3.17
N GLN A 92 6.73 7.87 -3.15
CA GLN A 92 7.72 8.88 -3.49
C GLN A 92 8.90 8.86 -2.51
N GLN A 93 8.62 8.73 -1.21
CA GLN A 93 9.68 8.65 -0.20
C GLN A 93 10.54 7.41 -0.38
N LEU A 94 9.93 6.27 -0.69
CA LEU A 94 10.67 5.05 -0.91
C LEU A 94 11.54 5.13 -2.16
N LYS A 95 11.02 5.75 -3.22
CA LYS A 95 11.82 5.96 -4.44
C LYS A 95 13.01 6.88 -4.17
N MET A 96 12.82 7.92 -3.38
CA MET A 96 13.91 8.81 -2.98
C MET A 96 14.94 8.06 -2.14
N PHE A 97 14.48 7.20 -1.24
CA PHE A 97 15.38 6.37 -0.44
C PHE A 97 16.24 5.46 -1.34
N LEU A 98 15.63 4.85 -2.35
CA LEU A 98 16.35 3.99 -3.27
C LEU A 98 17.40 4.75 -4.05
N GLN A 99 17.10 5.98 -4.48
CA GLN A 99 18.05 6.82 -5.17
C GLN A 99 19.21 7.21 -4.25
N SER A 100 18.91 7.52 -3.00
CA SER A 100 19.94 7.87 -2.01
C SER A 100 20.82 6.68 -1.66
N ALA A 101 20.26 5.47 -1.66
CA ALA A 101 20.98 4.26 -1.32
C ALA A 101 21.90 3.79 -2.44
N THR A 102 21.69 4.28 -3.66
CA THR A 102 22.52 3.91 -4.81
C THR A 102 23.83 4.66 -4.74
N PRO A 103 24.98 3.96 -4.82
CA PRO A 103 26.27 4.65 -4.80
C PRO A 103 26.41 5.65 -5.94
N ALA A 104 27.02 6.78 -5.66
CA ALA A 104 27.14 7.87 -6.61
C ALA A 104 28.15 7.59 -7.72
N GLU A 105 29.10 6.74 -7.49
CA GLU A 105 30.15 6.43 -8.47
C GLU A 105 29.76 5.33 -9.43
#